data_87f6ec56660642dbf522b75d71c6d578
#
_entry.id   87f6ec56660642dbf522b75d71c6d578
#
_cell.length_a   1.000
_cell.length_b   1.000
_cell.length_c   1.000
_cell.angle_alpha   90.00
_cell.angle_beta   90.00
_cell.angle_gamma   90.00
#
_symmetry.space_group_name_H-M   'P 1'
#
loop_
_entity.id
_entity.type
_entity.pdbx_description
1 polymer ?
#
loop_
_entity_poly.entity_id
_entity_poly.type
_entity_poly.pdbx_seq_one_letter_code
_entity_poly.pdbx_strand_id
1 'polypeptide(L)'
;MNRIDRLYALREELRRAGSAGRTAERLSEIFEVSVRTIKRDISSLQQGGFPVWAQPGPGGGYAVDAAATLPPVNFTEAEASGLAAAVAAHRGQPFDGDSRAALAKVQAVMDARTRERSDRLGARIWIEHADDPGSPQVRRAVERSLEERRVLSLRYRDRNGRESAHRVDPIFLAHTQSRWFLVAHSRDREAIRWFVLDRMLTAHLTAEPAADIPVASVGAPPTTARAVTGGA
;
A
#
# COMPACT_ATOMS: atom_id res chain seq x y z
N MET A 1 -25.15 0.79 -27.45
CA MET A 1 -24.61 1.25 -26.17
C MET A 1 -24.15 2.69 -26.31
N ASN A 2 -24.49 3.60 -25.39
CA ASN A 2 -24.02 4.99 -25.48
C ASN A 2 -22.50 5.09 -25.16
N ARG A 3 -21.89 6.26 -25.41
CA ARG A 3 -20.44 6.43 -25.24
C ARG A 3 -20.00 6.31 -23.78
N ILE A 4 -20.77 6.83 -22.86
CA ILE A 4 -20.42 6.83 -21.41
C ILE A 4 -20.44 5.41 -20.87
N ASP A 5 -21.50 4.66 -21.14
CA ASP A 5 -21.63 3.25 -20.74
C ASP A 5 -20.50 2.42 -21.33
N ARG A 6 -20.11 2.70 -22.58
CA ARG A 6 -19.02 2.00 -23.25
C ARG A 6 -17.67 2.30 -22.59
N LEU A 7 -17.39 3.52 -22.20
CA LEU A 7 -16.15 3.86 -21.49
C LEU A 7 -16.05 3.12 -20.15
N TYR A 8 -17.14 3.03 -19.39
CA TYR A 8 -17.18 2.25 -18.16
C TYR A 8 -16.96 0.76 -18.42
N ALA A 9 -17.67 0.17 -19.36
CA ALA A 9 -17.54 -1.24 -19.70
C ALA A 9 -16.14 -1.58 -20.27
N LEU A 10 -15.56 -0.70 -21.07
CA LEU A 10 -14.20 -0.83 -21.59
C LEU A 10 -13.15 -0.81 -20.47
N ARG A 11 -13.32 0.06 -19.49
CA ARG A 11 -12.46 0.11 -18.30
C ARG A 11 -12.52 -1.18 -17.51
N GLU A 12 -13.70 -1.74 -17.29
CA GLU A 12 -13.87 -2.98 -16.54
C GLU A 12 -13.33 -4.20 -17.32
N GLU A 13 -13.50 -4.24 -18.65
CA GLU A 13 -12.92 -5.31 -19.47
C GLU A 13 -11.38 -5.27 -19.44
N LEU A 14 -10.79 -4.08 -19.55
CA LEU A 14 -9.33 -3.93 -19.45
C LEU A 14 -8.80 -4.31 -18.06
N ARG A 15 -9.51 -3.97 -16.99
CA ARG A 15 -9.14 -4.42 -15.64
C ARG A 15 -9.20 -5.94 -15.49
N ARG A 16 -10.25 -6.56 -16.04
CA ARG A 16 -10.42 -8.01 -16.01
C ARG A 16 -9.33 -8.72 -16.81
N ALA A 17 -8.89 -8.13 -17.91
CA ALA A 17 -7.77 -8.63 -18.72
C ALA A 17 -6.40 -8.44 -18.03
N GLY A 18 -6.26 -7.44 -17.14
CA GLY A 18 -5.02 -7.17 -16.41
C GLY A 18 -3.82 -6.95 -17.31
N SER A 19 -2.69 -7.52 -16.93
CA SER A 19 -1.42 -7.44 -17.68
C SER A 19 -1.44 -8.23 -19.01
N ALA A 20 -2.34 -9.21 -19.16
CA ALA A 20 -2.50 -9.93 -20.43
C ALA A 20 -3.08 -9.04 -21.53
N GLY A 21 -3.79 -7.98 -21.17
CA GLY A 21 -4.33 -6.98 -22.08
C GLY A 21 -5.42 -7.50 -23.01
N ARG A 22 -5.84 -6.62 -23.92
CA ARG A 22 -6.78 -6.91 -25.03
C ARG A 22 -6.35 -6.16 -26.27
N THR A 23 -6.41 -6.82 -27.42
CA THR A 23 -6.17 -6.14 -28.69
C THR A 23 -7.31 -5.18 -29.03
N ALA A 24 -7.02 -4.15 -29.84
CA ALA A 24 -8.05 -3.20 -30.27
C ALA A 24 -9.15 -3.89 -31.11
N GLU A 25 -8.77 -4.90 -31.86
CA GLU A 25 -9.67 -5.75 -32.66
C GLU A 25 -10.62 -6.51 -31.75
N ARG A 26 -10.09 -7.18 -30.73
CA ARG A 26 -10.90 -7.94 -29.77
C ARG A 26 -11.87 -7.02 -29.01
N LEU A 27 -11.43 -5.85 -28.62
CA LEU A 27 -12.30 -4.86 -27.97
C LEU A 27 -13.38 -4.36 -28.95
N SER A 28 -13.04 -4.16 -30.22
CA SER A 28 -14.03 -3.75 -31.22
C SER A 28 -15.13 -4.79 -31.44
N GLU A 29 -14.79 -6.07 -31.40
CA GLU A 29 -15.76 -7.17 -31.43
C GLU A 29 -16.66 -7.19 -30.18
N ILE A 30 -16.09 -7.11 -28.98
CA ILE A 30 -16.83 -7.15 -27.70
C ILE A 30 -17.84 -6.00 -27.61
N PHE A 31 -17.44 -4.80 -28.05
CA PHE A 31 -18.26 -3.60 -27.92
C PHE A 31 -19.06 -3.24 -29.19
N GLU A 32 -18.94 -4.05 -30.25
CA GLU A 32 -19.63 -3.87 -31.53
C GLU A 32 -19.42 -2.46 -32.12
N VAL A 33 -18.18 -1.96 -32.06
CA VAL A 33 -17.77 -0.67 -32.58
C VAL A 33 -16.49 -0.79 -33.40
N SER A 34 -16.17 0.21 -34.23
CA SER A 34 -14.93 0.19 -35.01
C SER A 34 -13.68 0.25 -34.11
N VAL A 35 -12.57 -0.34 -34.58
CA VAL A 35 -11.24 -0.23 -33.94
C VAL A 35 -10.84 1.25 -33.72
N ARG A 36 -11.21 2.14 -34.65
CA ARG A 36 -10.99 3.59 -34.49
C ARG A 36 -11.73 4.17 -33.29
N THR A 37 -12.95 3.70 -33.04
CA THR A 37 -13.74 4.11 -31.87
C THR A 37 -13.07 3.62 -30.59
N ILE A 38 -12.62 2.39 -30.53
CA ILE A 38 -11.88 1.84 -29.37
C ILE A 38 -10.63 2.66 -29.07
N LYS A 39 -9.80 2.94 -30.08
CA LYS A 39 -8.58 3.75 -29.90
C LYS A 39 -8.88 5.14 -29.35
N ARG A 40 -9.96 5.78 -29.80
CA ARG A 40 -10.41 7.09 -29.32
C ARG A 40 -10.91 7.00 -27.87
N ASP A 41 -11.67 5.96 -27.54
CA ASP A 41 -12.20 5.76 -26.19
C ASP A 41 -11.06 5.46 -25.21
N ILE A 42 -10.06 4.67 -25.59
CA ILE A 42 -8.85 4.43 -24.77
C ILE A 42 -8.07 5.73 -24.55
N SER A 43 -7.87 6.55 -25.59
CA SER A 43 -7.26 7.88 -25.42
C SER A 43 -8.03 8.73 -24.41
N SER A 44 -9.36 8.67 -24.42
CA SER A 44 -10.20 9.39 -23.44
C SER A 44 -10.01 8.86 -22.03
N LEU A 45 -9.88 7.53 -21.84
CA LEU A 45 -9.57 6.92 -20.54
C LEU A 45 -8.19 7.33 -20.04
N GLN A 46 -7.17 7.36 -20.91
CA GLN A 46 -5.82 7.83 -20.57
C GLN A 46 -5.81 9.29 -20.12
N GLN A 47 -6.49 10.16 -20.86
CA GLN A 47 -6.66 11.57 -20.50
C GLN A 47 -7.41 11.75 -19.18
N GLY A 48 -8.33 10.84 -18.85
CA GLY A 48 -9.03 10.77 -17.57
C GLY A 48 -8.21 10.14 -16.43
N GLY A 49 -6.93 9.83 -16.66
CA GLY A 49 -6.03 9.27 -15.64
C GLY A 49 -6.17 7.76 -15.42
N PHE A 50 -6.89 7.03 -16.31
CA PHE A 50 -6.95 5.59 -16.22
C PHE A 50 -5.62 4.97 -16.70
N PRO A 51 -4.94 4.10 -15.89
CA PRO A 51 -3.61 3.61 -16.19
C PRO A 51 -3.64 2.47 -17.22
N VAL A 52 -3.96 2.81 -18.45
CA VAL A 52 -3.91 1.89 -19.60
C VAL A 52 -2.75 2.28 -20.51
N TRP A 53 -1.98 1.30 -20.93
CA TRP A 53 -0.88 1.48 -21.88
C TRP A 53 -0.98 0.51 -23.06
N ALA A 54 -0.38 0.91 -24.18
CA ALA A 54 -0.27 0.06 -25.34
C ALA A 54 0.92 -0.90 -25.20
N GLN A 55 0.68 -2.18 -25.44
CA GLN A 55 1.73 -3.20 -25.58
C GLN A 55 2.02 -3.40 -27.06
N PRO A 56 3.25 -3.14 -27.55
CA PRO A 56 3.62 -3.39 -28.94
C PRO A 56 3.86 -4.89 -29.20
N GLY A 57 3.73 -5.31 -30.46
CA GLY A 57 4.10 -6.66 -30.92
C GLY A 57 2.93 -7.50 -31.43
N PRO A 58 3.22 -8.70 -31.98
CA PRO A 58 2.21 -9.67 -32.38
C PRO A 58 1.36 -10.11 -31.17
N GLY A 59 0.06 -9.85 -31.24
CA GLY A 59 -0.86 -10.04 -30.11
C GLY A 59 -0.84 -8.88 -29.10
N GLY A 60 -0.13 -7.80 -29.37
CA GLY A 60 -0.13 -6.58 -28.59
C GLY A 60 -1.50 -5.93 -28.52
N GLY A 61 -1.70 -5.03 -27.54
CA GLY A 61 -2.99 -4.40 -27.32
C GLY A 61 -2.93 -3.37 -26.21
N TYR A 62 -3.96 -3.31 -25.41
CA TYR A 62 -4.05 -2.40 -24.27
C TYR A 62 -4.10 -3.19 -22.98
N ALA A 63 -3.18 -2.90 -22.07
CA ALA A 63 -3.07 -3.56 -20.78
C ALA A 63 -3.24 -2.56 -19.65
N VAL A 64 -3.66 -3.05 -18.50
CA VAL A 64 -3.79 -2.30 -17.25
C VAL A 64 -3.10 -3.12 -16.16
N ASP A 65 -2.31 -2.46 -15.35
CA ASP A 65 -1.87 -3.08 -14.10
C ASP A 65 -3.04 -3.11 -13.11
N ALA A 66 -3.68 -4.26 -13.01
CA ALA A 66 -4.82 -4.46 -12.10
C ALA A 66 -4.43 -4.23 -10.63
N ALA A 67 -3.14 -4.37 -10.29
CA ALA A 67 -2.61 -4.10 -8.96
C ALA A 67 -2.36 -2.61 -8.72
N ALA A 68 -2.25 -1.79 -9.78
CA ALA A 68 -1.93 -0.37 -9.64
C ALA A 68 -3.11 0.50 -9.20
N THR A 69 -4.36 0.04 -9.35
CA THR A 69 -5.54 0.82 -8.97
C THR A 69 -6.68 -0.06 -8.49
N LEU A 70 -7.28 0.34 -7.38
CA LEU A 70 -8.54 -0.25 -6.93
C LEU A 70 -9.69 0.17 -7.84
N PRO A 71 -10.77 -0.65 -7.94
CA PRO A 71 -12.05 -0.20 -8.49
C PRO A 71 -12.53 1.07 -7.79
N PRO A 72 -13.43 1.86 -8.39
CA PRO A 72 -14.07 2.97 -7.70
C PRO A 72 -14.71 2.48 -6.40
N VAL A 73 -14.30 3.07 -5.29
CA VAL A 73 -14.88 2.81 -3.97
C VAL A 73 -15.65 4.06 -3.57
N ASN A 74 -16.89 3.88 -3.14
CA ASN A 74 -17.71 4.96 -2.62
C ASN A 74 -17.59 4.97 -1.09
N PHE A 75 -17.38 6.15 -0.52
CA PHE A 75 -17.38 6.38 0.91
C PHE A 75 -18.57 7.22 1.31
N THR A 76 -19.25 6.81 2.37
CA THR A 76 -20.17 7.68 3.09
C THR A 76 -19.39 8.73 3.90
N GLU A 77 -20.05 9.80 4.30
CA GLU A 77 -19.48 10.83 5.17
C GLU A 77 -18.92 10.25 6.48
N ALA A 78 -19.65 9.31 7.08
CA ALA A 78 -19.25 8.65 8.33
C ALA A 78 -17.99 7.78 8.13
N GLU A 79 -17.90 7.02 7.04
CA GLU A 79 -16.75 6.19 6.73
C GLU A 79 -15.50 7.05 6.46
N ALA A 80 -15.65 8.13 5.72
CA ALA A 80 -14.54 9.05 5.45
C ALA A 80 -14.03 9.73 6.74
N SER A 81 -14.93 10.11 7.64
CA SER A 81 -14.56 10.67 8.94
C SER A 81 -13.90 9.63 9.85
N GLY A 82 -14.41 8.40 9.85
CA GLY A 82 -13.80 7.28 10.57
C GLY A 82 -12.38 6.97 10.07
N LEU A 83 -12.19 6.96 8.74
CA LEU A 83 -10.87 6.79 8.12
C LEU A 83 -9.92 7.92 8.53
N ALA A 84 -10.38 9.18 8.53
CA ALA A 84 -9.57 10.32 8.94
C ALA A 84 -9.13 10.20 10.42
N ALA A 85 -10.02 9.80 11.31
CA ALA A 85 -9.71 9.58 12.73
C ALA A 85 -8.70 8.43 12.91
N ALA A 86 -8.87 7.31 12.19
CA ALA A 86 -7.97 6.17 12.25
C ALA A 86 -6.55 6.54 11.74
N VAL A 87 -6.46 7.27 10.62
CA VAL A 87 -5.19 7.76 10.07
C VAL A 87 -4.53 8.74 11.03
N ALA A 88 -5.29 9.64 11.65
CA ALA A 88 -4.75 10.54 12.65
C ALA A 88 -4.21 9.79 13.86
N ALA A 89 -4.92 8.79 14.37
CA ALA A 89 -4.45 7.95 15.48
C ALA A 89 -3.19 7.13 15.15
N HIS A 90 -2.97 6.84 13.86
CA HIS A 90 -1.82 6.08 13.37
C HIS A 90 -0.58 6.94 13.05
N ARG A 91 -0.64 8.24 13.34
CA ARG A 91 0.43 9.18 13.00
C ARG A 91 1.76 8.78 13.64
N GLY A 92 2.84 8.83 12.83
CA GLY A 92 4.17 8.47 13.28
C GLY A 92 4.45 6.96 13.37
N GLN A 93 3.49 6.12 13.02
CA GLN A 93 3.63 4.66 12.99
C GLN A 93 4.05 4.15 11.59
N PRO A 94 4.41 2.87 11.42
CA PRO A 94 4.64 2.29 10.10
C PRO A 94 3.45 2.54 9.16
N PHE A 95 3.74 2.82 7.88
CA PHE A 95 2.77 3.16 6.82
C PHE A 95 1.97 4.47 7.05
N ASP A 96 2.37 5.33 8.00
CA ASP A 96 1.73 6.65 8.20
C ASP A 96 1.74 7.51 6.93
N GLY A 97 2.84 7.50 6.18
CA GLY A 97 2.96 8.25 4.94
C GLY A 97 1.93 7.84 3.90
N ASP A 98 1.78 6.54 3.68
CA ASP A 98 0.85 5.96 2.70
C ASP A 98 -0.61 6.12 3.15
N SER A 99 -0.87 5.93 4.44
CA SER A 99 -2.20 6.16 5.04
C SER A 99 -2.67 7.60 4.82
N ARG A 100 -1.81 8.59 5.07
CA ARG A 100 -2.11 10.00 4.83
C ARG A 100 -2.28 10.33 3.35
N ALA A 101 -1.45 9.75 2.49
CA ALA A 101 -1.57 9.92 1.04
C ALA A 101 -2.89 9.35 0.51
N ALA A 102 -3.32 8.17 1.01
CA ALA A 102 -4.60 7.58 0.69
C ALA A 102 -5.78 8.44 1.17
N LEU A 103 -5.73 8.91 2.42
CA LEU A 103 -6.75 9.82 2.97
C LEU A 103 -6.85 11.11 2.16
N ALA A 104 -5.73 11.72 1.77
CA ALA A 104 -5.73 12.92 0.95
C ALA A 104 -6.43 12.71 -0.40
N LYS A 105 -6.29 11.54 -1.04
CA LYS A 105 -7.02 11.19 -2.27
C LYS A 105 -8.53 11.10 -2.03
N VAL A 106 -8.95 10.50 -0.92
CA VAL A 106 -10.37 10.44 -0.53
C VAL A 106 -10.91 11.85 -0.30
N GLN A 107 -10.20 12.69 0.47
CA GLN A 107 -10.60 14.07 0.75
C GLN A 107 -10.65 14.94 -0.52
N ALA A 108 -9.76 14.71 -1.49
CA ALA A 108 -9.72 15.50 -2.74
C ALA A 108 -11.00 15.35 -3.59
N VAL A 109 -11.69 14.22 -3.50
CA VAL A 109 -12.94 13.95 -4.25
C VAL A 109 -14.20 14.29 -3.46
N MET A 110 -14.10 14.71 -2.19
CA MET A 110 -15.23 15.17 -1.40
C MET A 110 -15.75 16.52 -1.89
N ASP A 111 -17.07 16.67 -1.95
CA ASP A 111 -17.68 17.98 -2.11
C ASP A 111 -17.44 18.88 -0.89
N ALA A 112 -17.63 20.19 -1.06
CA ALA A 112 -17.34 21.19 -0.02
C ALA A 112 -18.15 20.96 1.27
N ARG A 113 -19.41 20.53 1.16
CA ARG A 113 -20.30 20.29 2.31
C ARG A 113 -19.86 19.08 3.13
N THR A 114 -19.52 17.97 2.45
CA THR A 114 -19.03 16.75 3.08
C THR A 114 -17.69 17.01 3.77
N ARG A 115 -16.79 17.76 3.13
CA ARG A 115 -15.50 18.15 3.71
C ARG A 115 -15.68 18.99 4.98
N GLU A 116 -16.52 20.03 4.93
CA GLU A 116 -16.79 20.89 6.10
C GLU A 116 -17.35 20.11 7.30
N ARG A 117 -18.18 19.10 7.06
CA ARG A 117 -18.72 18.24 8.12
C ARG A 117 -17.67 17.31 8.69
N SER A 118 -16.81 16.72 7.85
CA SER A 118 -15.68 15.90 8.26
C SER A 118 -14.71 16.71 9.12
N ASP A 119 -14.39 17.93 8.71
CA ASP A 119 -13.50 18.84 9.44
C ASP A 119 -14.09 19.23 10.80
N ARG A 120 -15.40 19.51 10.87
CA ARG A 120 -16.09 19.79 12.14
C ARG A 120 -16.09 18.61 13.10
N LEU A 121 -16.21 17.39 12.60
CA LEU A 121 -16.11 16.18 13.42
C LEU A 121 -14.67 15.98 13.88
N GLY A 122 -13.71 16.12 12.97
CA GLY A 122 -12.28 16.02 13.27
C GLY A 122 -11.81 16.99 14.35
N ALA A 123 -12.32 18.21 14.34
CA ALA A 123 -12.02 19.23 15.38
C ALA A 123 -12.51 18.85 16.79
N ARG A 124 -13.38 17.84 16.93
CA ARG A 124 -13.88 17.32 18.21
C ARG A 124 -13.14 16.08 18.69
N ILE A 125 -12.16 15.58 17.92
CA ILE A 125 -11.39 14.39 18.24
C ILE A 125 -9.95 14.82 18.54
N TRP A 126 -9.51 14.59 19.75
CA TRP A 126 -8.14 14.89 20.16
C TRP A 126 -7.42 13.57 20.36
N ILE A 127 -6.25 13.45 19.75
CA ILE A 127 -5.43 12.23 19.80
C ILE A 127 -4.07 12.64 20.33
N GLU A 128 -3.69 12.10 21.45
CA GLU A 128 -2.35 12.21 22.00
C GLU A 128 -1.41 11.29 21.23
N HIS A 129 -0.30 11.84 20.76
CA HIS A 129 0.75 11.08 20.10
C HIS A 129 1.95 10.95 21.02
N ALA A 130 2.70 9.87 20.88
CA ALA A 130 3.99 9.76 21.57
C ALA A 130 4.93 10.88 21.12
N ASP A 131 5.67 11.45 22.05
CA ASP A 131 6.58 12.59 21.81
C ASP A 131 7.73 12.27 20.83
N ASP A 132 8.10 10.98 20.70
CA ASP A 132 9.12 10.53 19.75
C ASP A 132 8.62 9.30 18.97
N PRO A 133 8.06 9.51 17.79
CA PRO A 133 7.61 8.41 16.93
C PRO A 133 8.77 7.66 16.24
N GLY A 134 10.03 7.92 16.62
CA GLY A 134 11.22 7.38 15.98
C GLY A 134 11.52 8.01 14.60
N SER A 135 12.61 7.58 13.97
CA SER A 135 13.07 8.14 12.69
C SER A 135 12.16 7.75 11.52
N PRO A 136 11.58 8.72 10.78
CA PRO A 136 10.82 8.43 9.56
C PRO A 136 11.63 7.67 8.50
N GLN A 137 12.95 7.91 8.43
CA GLN A 137 13.86 7.22 7.50
C GLN A 137 13.98 5.74 7.85
N VAL A 138 14.07 5.42 9.14
CA VAL A 138 14.11 4.03 9.62
C VAL A 138 12.82 3.31 9.25
N ARG A 139 11.67 3.91 9.55
CA ARG A 139 10.35 3.31 9.21
C ARG A 139 10.24 3.01 7.72
N ARG A 140 10.52 4.00 6.86
CA ARG A 140 10.49 3.80 5.40
C ARG A 140 11.45 2.71 4.92
N ALA A 141 12.64 2.61 5.50
CA ALA A 141 13.58 1.56 5.13
C ALA A 141 13.04 0.18 5.52
N VAL A 142 12.41 0.05 6.69
CA VAL A 142 11.78 -1.19 7.16
C VAL A 142 10.58 -1.56 6.27
N GLU A 143 9.67 -0.63 5.99
CA GLU A 143 8.52 -0.82 5.11
C GLU A 143 8.96 -1.33 3.73
N ARG A 144 9.87 -0.60 3.10
CA ARG A 144 10.41 -0.99 1.78
C ARG A 144 11.13 -2.33 1.80
N SER A 145 11.80 -2.68 2.89
CA SER A 145 12.49 -3.97 2.98
C SER A 145 11.53 -5.15 2.95
N LEU A 146 10.33 -4.99 3.53
CA LEU A 146 9.25 -5.97 3.47
C LEU A 146 8.58 -6.01 2.09
N GLU A 147 8.28 -4.83 1.51
CA GLU A 147 7.65 -4.71 0.20
C GLU A 147 8.52 -5.25 -0.93
N GLU A 148 9.79 -4.81 -0.97
CA GLU A 148 10.74 -5.16 -2.01
C GLU A 148 11.46 -6.49 -1.77
N ARG A 149 11.22 -7.14 -0.62
CA ARG A 149 11.89 -8.37 -0.16
C ARG A 149 13.40 -8.26 -0.26
N ARG A 150 13.97 -7.24 0.41
CA ARG A 150 15.40 -6.97 0.40
C ARG A 150 15.97 -6.98 1.81
N VAL A 151 17.23 -7.39 1.89
CA VAL A 151 18.01 -7.37 3.13
C VAL A 151 18.10 -5.95 3.67
N LEU A 152 17.81 -5.81 4.97
CA LEU A 152 17.95 -4.56 5.69
C LEU A 152 19.26 -4.57 6.49
N SER A 153 20.06 -3.53 6.32
CA SER A 153 21.21 -3.24 7.19
C SER A 153 20.80 -2.21 8.22
N LEU A 154 20.95 -2.53 9.51
CA LEU A 154 20.53 -1.64 10.58
C LEU A 154 21.56 -1.52 11.72
N ARG A 155 21.58 -0.35 12.37
CA ARG A 155 22.23 -0.16 13.67
C ARG A 155 21.17 -0.13 14.75
N TYR A 156 21.39 -0.91 15.77
CA TYR A 156 20.41 -1.14 16.86
C TYR A 156 21.03 -0.87 18.20
N ARG A 157 20.28 -0.19 19.09
CA ARG A 157 20.65 0.00 20.49
C ARG A 157 19.75 -0.87 21.36
N ASP A 158 20.34 -1.81 22.09
CA ASP A 158 19.59 -2.69 22.98
C ASP A 158 19.10 -1.94 24.24
N ARG A 159 18.36 -2.65 25.11
CA ARG A 159 17.84 -2.08 26.37
C ARG A 159 18.95 -1.67 27.35
N ASN A 160 20.16 -2.19 27.19
CA ASN A 160 21.31 -1.87 28.03
C ASN A 160 22.15 -0.74 27.44
N GLY A 161 21.69 -0.10 26.37
CA GLY A 161 22.40 0.97 25.66
C GLY A 161 23.51 0.51 24.72
N ARG A 162 23.77 -0.81 24.59
CA ARG A 162 24.81 -1.34 23.72
C ARG A 162 24.38 -1.28 22.25
N GLU A 163 25.24 -0.72 21.42
CA GLU A 163 25.02 -0.64 19.98
C GLU A 163 25.58 -1.86 19.26
N SER A 164 24.86 -2.28 18.23
CA SER A 164 25.27 -3.37 17.34
C SER A 164 24.76 -3.14 15.93
N ALA A 165 25.49 -3.64 14.94
CA ALA A 165 25.11 -3.65 13.55
C ALA A 165 24.54 -5.03 13.19
N HIS A 166 23.52 -5.05 12.34
CA HIS A 166 22.87 -6.28 11.89
C HIS A 166 22.54 -6.20 10.41
N ARG A 167 22.63 -7.33 9.74
CA ARG A 167 22.05 -7.58 8.42
C ARG A 167 20.93 -8.60 8.59
N VAL A 168 19.73 -8.22 8.20
CA VAL A 168 18.54 -9.03 8.50
C VAL A 168 17.69 -9.26 7.25
N ASP A 169 17.10 -10.45 7.19
CA ASP A 169 16.04 -10.79 6.26
C ASP A 169 14.71 -10.50 6.94
N PRO A 170 13.94 -9.50 6.50
CA PRO A 170 12.69 -9.10 7.13
C PRO A 170 11.62 -10.18 6.93
N ILE A 171 10.84 -10.47 7.98
CA ILE A 171 9.76 -11.46 7.93
C ILE A 171 8.41 -10.76 8.03
N PHE A 172 8.15 -10.01 9.10
CA PHE A 172 6.93 -9.22 9.27
C PHE A 172 7.08 -8.12 10.34
N LEU A 173 6.11 -7.19 10.35
CA LEU A 173 5.94 -6.22 11.43
C LEU A 173 4.92 -6.71 12.44
N ALA A 174 5.23 -6.58 13.72
CA ALA A 174 4.31 -6.87 14.82
C ALA A 174 4.12 -5.63 15.70
N HIS A 175 2.88 -5.36 16.08
CA HIS A 175 2.55 -4.36 17.11
C HIS A 175 2.08 -5.08 18.35
N THR A 176 2.85 -4.99 19.42
CA THR A 176 2.50 -5.60 20.72
C THR A 176 3.08 -4.76 21.86
N GLN A 177 2.42 -4.75 23.02
CA GLN A 177 2.83 -3.95 24.17
C GLN A 177 3.07 -2.46 23.81
N SER A 178 2.18 -1.90 22.98
CA SER A 178 2.24 -0.53 22.48
C SER A 178 3.54 -0.18 21.72
N ARG A 179 4.23 -1.16 21.14
CA ARG A 179 5.46 -1.00 20.38
C ARG A 179 5.43 -1.76 19.07
N TRP A 180 6.10 -1.21 18.08
CA TRP A 180 6.34 -1.87 16.81
C TRP A 180 7.66 -2.62 16.81
N PHE A 181 7.62 -3.84 16.28
CA PHE A 181 8.76 -4.72 16.12
C PHE A 181 8.90 -5.14 14.67
N LEU A 182 10.12 -5.09 14.16
CA LEU A 182 10.49 -5.86 12.99
C LEU A 182 10.92 -7.26 13.46
N VAL A 183 10.20 -8.27 13.03
CA VAL A 183 10.60 -9.66 13.18
C VAL A 183 11.40 -10.05 11.96
N ALA A 184 12.63 -10.47 12.15
CA ALA A 184 13.57 -10.73 11.06
C ALA A 184 14.58 -11.82 11.43
N HIS A 185 15.10 -12.52 10.44
CA HIS A 185 16.23 -13.41 10.61
C HIS A 185 17.55 -12.62 10.54
N SER A 186 18.30 -12.63 11.63
CA SER A 186 19.62 -11.97 11.68
C SER A 186 20.67 -12.89 11.07
N ARG A 187 21.27 -12.48 9.97
CA ARG A 187 22.33 -13.24 9.28
C ARG A 187 23.59 -13.37 10.13
N ASP A 188 23.89 -12.33 10.93
CA ASP A 188 25.07 -12.33 11.79
C ASP A 188 24.93 -13.22 13.02
N ARG A 189 23.68 -13.60 13.36
CA ARG A 189 23.37 -14.43 14.54
C ARG A 189 22.70 -15.74 14.19
N GLU A 190 22.41 -15.96 12.92
CA GLU A 190 21.71 -17.15 12.39
C GLU A 190 20.42 -17.50 13.16
N ALA A 191 19.66 -16.46 13.56
CA ALA A 191 18.48 -16.62 14.40
C ALA A 191 17.43 -15.57 14.12
N ILE A 192 16.17 -15.93 14.33
CA ILE A 192 15.03 -14.98 14.28
C ILE A 192 15.11 -14.07 15.52
N ARG A 193 15.00 -12.77 15.28
CA ARG A 193 15.06 -11.74 16.33
C ARG A 193 13.95 -10.70 16.14
N TRP A 194 13.59 -10.11 17.26
CA TRP A 194 12.59 -9.04 17.36
C TRP A 194 13.32 -7.72 17.61
N PHE A 195 13.27 -6.82 16.68
CA PHE A 195 13.89 -5.50 16.76
C PHE A 195 12.82 -4.44 16.99
N VAL A 196 12.84 -3.76 18.14
CA VAL A 196 11.94 -2.62 18.41
C VAL A 196 12.30 -1.48 17.46
N LEU A 197 11.34 -0.93 16.74
CA LEU A 197 11.61 0.13 15.75
C LEU A 197 12.24 1.38 16.40
N ASP A 198 11.75 1.81 17.56
CA ASP A 198 12.25 2.99 18.27
C ASP A 198 13.71 2.88 18.73
N ARG A 199 14.27 1.67 18.73
CA ARG A 199 15.67 1.40 19.08
C ARG A 199 16.59 1.23 17.87
N MET A 200 16.05 1.35 16.67
CA MET A 200 16.86 1.38 15.45
C MET A 200 17.42 2.78 15.24
N LEU A 201 18.75 2.91 15.31
CA LEU A 201 19.43 4.20 15.11
C LEU A 201 19.48 4.57 13.63
N THR A 202 19.76 3.59 12.78
CA THR A 202 19.74 3.72 11.31
C THR A 202 19.25 2.44 10.69
N ALA A 203 18.61 2.56 9.52
CA ALA A 203 18.23 1.43 8.69
C ALA A 203 18.39 1.79 7.21
N HIS A 204 18.97 0.88 6.43
CA HIS A 204 19.22 1.06 5.00
C HIS A 204 18.85 -0.19 4.23
N LEU A 205 18.06 0.00 3.17
CA LEU A 205 17.74 -1.07 2.23
C LEU A 205 18.99 -1.41 1.42
N THR A 206 19.32 -2.68 1.32
CA THR A 206 20.44 -3.14 0.47
C THR A 206 19.94 -3.54 -0.92
N ALA A 207 20.84 -3.75 -1.87
CA ALA A 207 20.51 -4.32 -3.19
C ALA A 207 20.29 -5.84 -3.14
N GLU A 208 20.60 -6.49 -2.03
CA GLU A 208 20.57 -7.94 -1.90
C GLU A 208 19.15 -8.45 -1.62
N PRO A 209 18.66 -9.47 -2.33
CA PRO A 209 17.37 -10.08 -2.04
C PRO A 209 17.38 -10.75 -0.66
N ALA A 210 16.29 -10.59 0.07
CA ALA A 210 16.07 -11.27 1.33
C ALA A 210 15.62 -12.72 1.11
N ALA A 211 15.97 -13.58 2.07
CA ALA A 211 15.44 -14.95 2.10
C ALA A 211 13.91 -14.91 2.36
N ASP A 212 13.18 -15.75 1.65
CA ASP A 212 11.74 -15.93 1.86
C ASP A 212 11.51 -16.88 3.06
N ILE A 213 11.33 -16.29 4.23
CA ILE A 213 11.14 -17.04 5.48
C ILE A 213 9.66 -17.00 5.83
N PRO A 214 8.98 -18.15 5.87
CA PRO A 214 7.57 -18.20 6.21
C PRO A 214 7.28 -17.64 7.61
N VAL A 215 6.22 -16.86 7.77
CA VAL A 215 5.79 -16.33 9.08
C VAL A 215 5.58 -17.44 10.11
N ALA A 216 5.10 -18.62 9.68
CA ALA A 216 4.91 -19.79 10.52
C ALA A 216 6.22 -20.30 11.17
N SER A 217 7.39 -19.97 10.59
CA SER A 217 8.70 -20.34 11.17
C SER A 217 9.02 -19.57 12.48
N VAL A 218 8.31 -18.47 12.73
CA VAL A 218 8.49 -17.68 13.97
C VAL A 218 7.76 -18.31 15.16
N GLY A 219 6.74 -19.14 14.87
CA GLY A 219 5.86 -19.77 15.86
C GLY A 219 4.40 -19.37 15.66
N ALA A 220 3.52 -19.91 16.49
CA ALA A 220 2.11 -19.58 16.46
C ALA A 220 1.90 -18.14 16.99
N PRO A 221 1.07 -17.35 16.31
CA PRO A 221 0.70 -16.02 16.81
C PRO A 221 -0.08 -16.16 18.14
N PRO A 222 0.00 -15.16 19.03
CA PRO A 222 -0.87 -15.11 20.19
C PRO A 222 -2.34 -15.18 19.78
N THR A 223 -3.21 -15.79 20.60
CA THR A 223 -4.65 -15.91 20.29
C THR A 223 -5.35 -14.56 20.10
N THR A 224 -4.78 -13.50 20.64
CA THR A 224 -5.24 -12.10 20.49
C THR A 224 -4.68 -11.40 19.27
N ALA A 225 -3.69 -11.97 18.58
CA ALA A 225 -3.11 -11.37 17.38
C ALA A 225 -4.02 -11.60 16.17
N ARG A 226 -4.13 -10.59 15.33
CA ARG A 226 -4.85 -10.64 14.05
C ARG A 226 -3.98 -10.06 12.95
N ALA A 227 -3.98 -10.70 11.79
CA ALA A 227 -3.38 -10.12 10.60
C ALA A 227 -4.24 -8.96 10.09
N VAL A 228 -3.60 -7.92 9.56
CA VAL A 228 -4.30 -6.73 9.03
C VAL A 228 -5.23 -7.10 7.86
N THR A 229 -4.86 -8.10 7.07
CA THR A 229 -5.62 -8.58 5.90
C THR A 229 -6.34 -9.92 6.13
N GLY A 230 -6.28 -10.47 7.30
CA GLY A 230 -6.99 -11.70 7.67
C GLY A 230 -8.40 -11.36 8.15
N GLY A 231 -9.40 -11.84 7.42
CA GLY A 231 -10.80 -11.52 7.62
C GLY A 231 -11.31 -11.68 9.06
N ALA A 232 -12.42 -10.99 9.29
CA ALA A 232 -13.24 -11.12 10.48
C ALA A 232 -13.81 -12.54 10.57
#